data_b6375c8fd55d497c7990f5dccf250edf
#
_entry.id   b6375c8fd55d497c7990f5dccf250edf
#
_cell.length_a   1.000
_cell.length_b   1.000
_cell.length_c   1.000
_cell.angle_alpha   90.00
_cell.angle_beta   90.00
_cell.angle_gamma   90.00
#
_symmetry.space_group_name_H-M   'P 1'
#
loop_
_entity.id
_entity.type
_entity.pdbx_description
1 polymer ?
#
loop_
_entity_poly.entity_id
_entity_poly.type
_entity_poly.pdbx_seq_one_letter_code
_entity_poly.pdbx_strand_id
1 'polypeptide(L)'
;MKNTITKVIAGVSVALALFTATNVNAQTTPADKWRLGVGLEVGRPIGNAHDISNFELGGTARLQYGLSNKTALTLTSGYYNMFGKSYNQRFVTPNGVSEVTVDGKDLGIIPVKLGIKSFLAHRLYFGAEAGAGFETTSLYGDGSKDTKLILSPTIGYATKVIDLGLRYEGFFGQGNSYGLIGLRIAYGFGL
;
A
#
# COMPACT_ATOMS: atom_id res chain seq x y z
N MET A 1 -14.03 -13.73 9.78
CA MET A 1 -13.99 -13.08 8.45
C MET A 1 -15.15 -12.10 8.20
N LYS A 2 -16.43 -12.40 8.47
CA LYS A 2 -17.56 -11.44 8.26
C LYS A 2 -17.35 -10.09 8.96
N ASN A 3 -16.88 -10.05 10.20
CA ASN A 3 -16.73 -8.81 10.98
C ASN A 3 -15.63 -7.87 10.47
N THR A 4 -14.59 -8.39 9.80
CA THR A 4 -13.50 -7.56 9.26
C THR A 4 -13.93 -6.87 7.98
N ILE A 5 -14.65 -7.56 7.10
CA ILE A 5 -15.19 -7.01 5.85
C ILE A 5 -16.20 -5.90 6.17
N THR A 6 -17.08 -6.12 7.15
CA THR A 6 -18.08 -5.11 7.57
C THR A 6 -17.40 -3.85 8.14
N LYS A 7 -16.33 -3.99 8.90
CA LYS A 7 -15.57 -2.84 9.43
C LYS A 7 -14.85 -2.06 8.34
N VAL A 8 -14.31 -2.75 7.32
CA VAL A 8 -13.67 -2.11 6.16
C VAL A 8 -14.69 -1.37 5.31
N ILE A 9 -15.85 -1.98 5.04
CA ILE A 9 -16.96 -1.35 4.30
C ILE A 9 -17.49 -0.12 5.05
N ALA A 10 -17.66 -0.20 6.37
CA ALA A 10 -18.08 0.93 7.20
C ALA A 10 -17.04 2.07 7.16
N GLY A 11 -15.74 1.77 7.22
CA GLY A 11 -14.66 2.76 7.08
C GLY A 11 -14.66 3.46 5.73
N VAL A 12 -14.88 2.73 4.65
CA VAL A 12 -14.97 3.28 3.29
C VAL A 12 -16.23 4.14 3.13
N SER A 13 -17.37 3.75 3.73
CA SER A 13 -18.61 4.52 3.66
C SER A 13 -18.53 5.84 4.42
N VAL A 14 -17.88 5.87 5.59
CA VAL A 14 -17.62 7.11 6.35
C VAL A 14 -16.66 8.03 5.57
N ALA A 15 -15.65 7.48 4.93
CA ALA A 15 -14.75 8.24 4.08
C ALA A 15 -15.49 8.90 2.91
N LEU A 16 -16.36 8.17 2.21
CA LEU A 16 -17.18 8.74 1.12
C LEU A 16 -18.12 9.87 1.60
N ALA A 17 -18.69 9.78 2.79
CA ALA A 17 -19.56 10.81 3.35
C ALA A 17 -18.83 12.14 3.65
N LEU A 18 -17.55 12.10 3.97
CA LEU A 18 -16.72 13.29 4.21
C LEU A 18 -16.37 14.06 2.91
N PHE A 19 -16.57 13.47 1.73
CA PHE A 19 -16.25 14.10 0.45
C PHE A 19 -17.17 15.26 0.04
N THR A 20 -18.32 15.43 0.68
CA THR A 20 -19.35 16.38 0.22
C THR A 20 -19.32 17.76 0.90
N ALA A 21 -18.45 18.00 1.87
CA ALA A 21 -18.69 19.07 2.85
C ALA A 21 -17.82 20.35 2.78
N THR A 22 -16.81 20.51 1.92
CA THR A 22 -15.97 21.72 2.00
C THR A 22 -15.59 22.35 0.64
N ASN A 23 -15.68 23.70 0.56
CA ASN A 23 -15.16 24.50 -0.56
C ASN A 23 -13.67 24.81 -0.35
N VAL A 24 -12.77 23.94 -0.77
CA VAL A 24 -11.32 24.12 -0.65
C VAL A 24 -10.66 24.08 -2.04
N ASN A 25 -10.03 25.17 -2.45
CA ASN A 25 -9.20 25.25 -3.66
C ASN A 25 -7.77 24.84 -3.30
N ALA A 26 -7.47 23.54 -3.34
CA ALA A 26 -6.15 23.06 -2.88
C ALA A 26 -5.59 21.90 -3.68
N GLN A 27 -6.08 21.70 -4.89
CA GLN A 27 -5.67 20.57 -5.70
C GLN A 27 -4.27 20.74 -6.28
N THR A 28 -3.48 19.66 -6.22
CA THR A 28 -2.17 19.58 -6.90
C THR A 28 -2.30 19.17 -8.36
N THR A 29 -3.45 18.62 -8.75
CA THR A 29 -3.82 18.29 -10.14
C THR A 29 -5.07 19.08 -10.47
N PRO A 30 -4.99 20.17 -11.26
CA PRO A 30 -6.17 20.92 -11.68
C PRO A 30 -7.16 20.05 -12.44
N ALA A 31 -8.45 20.48 -12.48
CA ALA A 31 -9.46 19.80 -13.29
C ALA A 31 -8.98 19.66 -14.74
N ASP A 32 -9.32 18.54 -15.37
CA ASP A 32 -8.98 18.19 -16.75
C ASP A 32 -7.47 18.19 -17.07
N LYS A 33 -6.62 18.03 -16.04
CA LYS A 33 -5.17 17.93 -16.18
C LYS A 33 -4.65 16.58 -15.68
N TRP A 34 -3.59 16.16 -16.31
CA TRP A 34 -2.83 14.98 -15.90
C TRP A 34 -1.64 15.36 -15.02
N ARG A 35 -1.29 14.47 -14.13
CA ARG A 35 -0.09 14.56 -13.31
C ARG A 35 0.52 13.19 -13.13
N LEU A 36 1.82 13.09 -13.29
CA LEU A 36 2.60 11.89 -12.94
C LEU A 36 3.36 12.13 -11.65
N GLY A 37 3.34 11.16 -10.75
CA GLY A 37 4.12 11.16 -9.52
C GLY A 37 4.97 9.90 -9.44
N VAL A 38 6.26 10.06 -9.16
CA VAL A 38 7.17 8.95 -8.87
C VAL A 38 7.58 9.03 -7.41
N GLY A 39 7.50 7.91 -6.70
CA GLY A 39 7.72 7.91 -5.27
C GLY A 39 8.36 6.64 -4.74
N LEU A 40 8.95 6.79 -3.57
CA LEU A 40 9.40 5.69 -2.72
C LEU A 40 8.33 5.36 -1.69
N GLU A 41 8.22 4.10 -1.40
CA GLU A 41 7.32 3.53 -0.42
C GLU A 41 8.16 2.82 0.63
N VAL A 42 7.89 3.11 1.89
CA VAL A 42 8.49 2.37 3.02
C VAL A 42 7.37 1.94 3.95
N GLY A 43 7.42 0.70 4.40
CA GLY A 43 6.33 0.16 5.20
C GLY A 43 6.75 -0.91 6.17
N ARG A 44 5.84 -1.16 7.11
CA ARG A 44 5.95 -2.24 8.07
C ARG A 44 4.76 -3.17 7.92
N PRO A 45 4.99 -4.44 7.60
CA PRO A 45 3.97 -5.45 7.61
C PRO A 45 3.35 -5.63 9.01
N ILE A 46 2.05 -5.86 9.05
CA ILE A 46 1.28 -6.10 10.27
C ILE A 46 0.40 -7.33 10.12
N GLY A 47 -0.10 -7.86 11.24
CA GLY A 47 -0.82 -9.12 11.24
C GLY A 47 0.10 -10.28 10.89
N ASN A 48 -0.40 -11.27 10.15
CA ASN A 48 0.35 -12.48 9.80
C ASN A 48 1.65 -12.20 9.01
N ALA A 49 1.72 -11.10 8.25
CA ALA A 49 2.94 -10.75 7.54
C ALA A 49 4.06 -10.23 8.46
N HIS A 50 3.74 -9.77 9.66
CA HIS A 50 4.75 -9.36 10.64
C HIS A 50 5.62 -10.53 11.08
N ASP A 51 5.11 -11.75 11.05
CA ASP A 51 5.86 -12.94 11.47
C ASP A 51 6.92 -13.33 10.44
N ILE A 52 6.72 -12.98 9.17
CA ILE A 52 7.60 -13.34 8.05
C ILE A 52 8.43 -12.18 7.51
N SER A 53 8.02 -10.92 7.75
CA SER A 53 8.73 -9.73 7.26
C SER A 53 8.66 -8.57 8.25
N ASN A 54 9.75 -7.83 8.37
CA ASN A 54 9.85 -6.65 9.25
C ASN A 54 9.66 -5.33 8.51
N PHE A 55 9.96 -5.32 7.22
CA PHE A 55 10.15 -4.08 6.48
C PHE A 55 9.77 -4.27 5.01
N GLU A 56 9.13 -3.26 4.44
CA GLU A 56 8.83 -3.16 3.02
C GLU A 56 9.51 -1.91 2.47
N LEU A 57 10.13 -2.06 1.30
CA LEU A 57 10.64 -0.96 0.50
C LEU A 57 10.12 -1.12 -0.92
N GLY A 58 9.65 -0.01 -1.50
CA GLY A 58 9.12 -0.04 -2.86
C GLY A 58 9.33 1.26 -3.62
N GLY A 59 9.08 1.18 -4.91
CA GLY A 59 8.99 2.33 -5.80
C GLY A 59 7.71 2.29 -6.58
N THR A 60 7.01 3.43 -6.69
CA THR A 60 5.74 3.53 -7.40
C THR A 60 5.68 4.72 -8.34
N ALA A 61 4.99 4.53 -9.46
CA ALA A 61 4.51 5.58 -10.32
C ALA A 61 2.99 5.71 -10.17
N ARG A 62 2.50 6.94 -10.03
CA ARG A 62 1.07 7.26 -9.90
C ARG A 62 0.68 8.28 -10.95
N LEU A 63 -0.19 7.88 -11.86
CA LEU A 63 -0.86 8.77 -12.77
C LEU A 63 -2.13 9.31 -12.11
N GLN A 64 -2.36 10.61 -12.19
CA GLN A 64 -3.52 11.29 -11.63
C GLN A 64 -4.22 12.10 -12.72
N TYR A 65 -5.55 12.06 -12.74
CA TYR A 65 -6.39 12.89 -13.61
C TYR A 65 -7.38 13.68 -12.75
N GLY A 66 -7.36 15.00 -12.88
CA GLY A 66 -8.23 15.90 -12.14
C GLY A 66 -9.67 15.81 -12.61
N LEU A 67 -10.57 15.31 -11.75
CA LEU A 67 -12.02 15.31 -12.01
C LEU A 67 -12.67 16.64 -11.63
N SER A 68 -12.12 17.29 -10.64
CA SER A 68 -12.60 18.61 -10.15
C SER A 68 -11.46 19.33 -9.44
N ASN A 69 -11.71 20.55 -8.94
CA ASN A 69 -10.74 21.29 -8.14
C ASN A 69 -10.38 20.66 -6.79
N LYS A 70 -10.97 19.52 -6.44
CA LYS A 70 -10.72 18.83 -5.17
C LYS A 70 -10.43 17.34 -5.33
N THR A 71 -10.84 16.74 -6.43
CA THR A 71 -10.85 15.30 -6.60
C THR A 71 -10.12 14.90 -7.86
N ALA A 72 -9.28 13.90 -7.77
CA ALA A 72 -8.57 13.28 -8.88
C ALA A 72 -8.74 11.76 -8.86
N LEU A 73 -8.83 11.15 -10.04
CA LEU A 73 -8.61 9.73 -10.22
C LEU A 73 -7.12 9.43 -10.08
N THR A 74 -6.78 8.25 -9.58
CA THR A 74 -5.41 7.78 -9.46
C THR A 74 -5.27 6.39 -10.06
N LEU A 75 -4.20 6.16 -10.80
CA LEU A 75 -3.73 4.84 -11.22
C LEU A 75 -2.29 4.70 -10.71
N THR A 76 -2.06 3.72 -9.84
CA THR A 76 -0.77 3.49 -9.20
C THR A 76 -0.26 2.11 -9.54
N SER A 77 1.00 2.03 -9.96
CA SER A 77 1.73 0.76 -10.13
C SER A 77 3.18 0.93 -9.73
N GLY A 78 3.89 -0.18 -9.52
CA GLY A 78 5.28 -0.17 -9.11
C GLY A 78 5.77 -1.53 -8.67
N TYR A 79 6.71 -1.53 -7.74
CA TYR A 79 7.25 -2.75 -7.16
C TYR A 79 7.48 -2.56 -5.66
N TYR A 80 7.05 -3.53 -4.87
CA TYR A 80 7.31 -3.63 -3.44
C TYR A 80 8.18 -4.86 -3.18
N ASN A 81 9.15 -4.72 -2.30
CA ASN A 81 9.92 -5.82 -1.74
C ASN A 81 9.70 -5.86 -0.23
N MET A 82 9.12 -6.92 0.27
CA MET A 82 9.02 -7.22 1.70
C MET A 82 10.19 -8.11 2.07
N PHE A 83 11.08 -7.61 2.93
CA PHE A 83 12.29 -8.33 3.35
C PHE A 83 11.95 -9.41 4.38
N GLY A 84 12.31 -10.64 4.05
CA GLY A 84 12.06 -11.81 4.89
C GLY A 84 12.84 -11.74 6.21
N LYS A 85 12.25 -12.27 7.26
CA LYS A 85 12.92 -12.43 8.57
C LYS A 85 13.74 -13.71 8.58
N SER A 86 15.00 -13.60 8.97
CA SER A 86 15.79 -14.75 9.36
C SER A 86 15.47 -15.14 10.80
N TYR A 87 15.41 -16.41 11.10
CA TYR A 87 15.19 -16.95 12.44
C TYR A 87 16.13 -18.11 12.74
N ASN A 88 16.57 -18.18 14.00
CA ASN A 88 17.43 -19.26 14.44
C ASN A 88 16.58 -20.45 14.92
N GLN A 89 16.78 -21.59 14.29
CA GLN A 89 16.24 -22.86 14.76
C GLN A 89 17.28 -23.58 15.61
N ARG A 90 16.87 -23.97 16.80
CA ARG A 90 17.70 -24.68 17.74
C ARG A 90 17.33 -26.17 17.77
N PHE A 91 18.27 -27.00 17.40
CA PHE A 91 18.13 -28.44 17.42
C PHE A 91 18.92 -29.03 18.61
N VAL A 92 18.24 -29.78 19.47
CA VAL A 92 18.91 -30.56 20.53
C VAL A 92 19.19 -31.95 19.98
N THR A 93 20.46 -32.25 19.82
CA THR A 93 20.93 -33.57 19.39
C THR A 93 21.59 -34.31 20.57
N PRO A 94 21.73 -35.64 20.53
CA PRO A 94 22.42 -36.39 21.56
C PRO A 94 23.86 -35.93 21.82
N ASN A 95 24.47 -35.25 20.85
CA ASN A 95 25.85 -34.76 20.89
C ASN A 95 25.98 -33.26 21.21
N GLY A 96 24.87 -32.58 21.55
CA GLY A 96 24.87 -31.17 21.89
C GLY A 96 23.74 -30.38 21.23
N VAL A 97 23.83 -29.06 21.33
CA VAL A 97 22.87 -28.12 20.77
C VAL A 97 23.46 -27.52 19.48
N SER A 98 22.76 -27.67 18.37
CA SER A 98 23.07 -27.01 17.12
C SER A 98 22.09 -25.87 16.85
N GLU A 99 22.58 -24.71 16.47
CA GLU A 99 21.77 -23.60 15.99
C GLU A 99 21.96 -23.44 14.48
N VAL A 100 20.85 -23.38 13.74
CA VAL A 100 20.85 -23.16 12.30
C VAL A 100 20.04 -21.91 12.03
N THR A 101 20.66 -20.91 11.37
CA THR A 101 19.95 -19.74 10.89
C THR A 101 19.22 -20.10 9.59
N VAL A 102 17.92 -19.92 9.58
CA VAL A 102 17.10 -20.07 8.38
C VAL A 102 16.74 -18.67 7.88
N ASP A 103 17.22 -18.34 6.69
CA ASP A 103 16.91 -17.06 6.08
C ASP A 103 15.50 -17.08 5.49
N GLY A 104 14.69 -16.08 5.88
CA GLY A 104 13.39 -15.87 5.29
C GLY A 104 13.50 -15.38 3.85
N LYS A 105 12.57 -15.81 3.01
CA LYS A 105 12.51 -15.35 1.62
C LYS A 105 11.85 -13.99 1.52
N ASP A 106 12.40 -13.14 0.67
CA ASP A 106 11.79 -11.87 0.29
C ASP A 106 10.54 -12.11 -0.55
N LEU A 107 9.51 -11.27 -0.34
CA LEU A 107 8.29 -11.26 -1.13
C LEU A 107 8.26 -10.02 -2.01
N GLY A 108 8.39 -10.22 -3.32
CA GLY A 108 8.20 -9.19 -4.32
C GLY A 108 6.73 -9.11 -4.76
N ILE A 109 6.19 -7.89 -4.89
CA ILE A 109 4.80 -7.63 -5.30
C ILE A 109 4.77 -6.51 -6.32
N ILE A 110 4.06 -6.72 -7.43
CA ILE A 110 3.71 -5.68 -8.40
C ILE A 110 2.26 -5.25 -8.13
N PRO A 111 2.01 -4.09 -7.51
CA PRO A 111 0.67 -3.57 -7.32
C PRO A 111 0.17 -2.87 -8.59
N VAL A 112 -1.12 -3.05 -8.91
CA VAL A 112 -1.85 -2.24 -9.88
C VAL A 112 -3.14 -1.80 -9.21
N LYS A 113 -3.24 -0.49 -8.89
CA LYS A 113 -4.32 0.07 -8.08
C LYS A 113 -4.96 1.25 -8.80
N LEU A 114 -6.29 1.27 -8.79
CA LEU A 114 -7.11 2.40 -9.24
C LEU A 114 -7.80 3.02 -8.02
N GLY A 115 -7.96 4.33 -7.98
CA GLY A 115 -8.60 4.96 -6.85
C GLY A 115 -8.94 6.43 -7.05
N ILE A 116 -9.27 7.05 -5.92
CA ILE A 116 -9.65 8.45 -5.84
C ILE A 116 -8.79 9.12 -4.77
N LYS A 117 -8.35 10.34 -5.07
CA LYS A 117 -7.68 11.25 -4.15
C LYS A 117 -8.53 12.51 -4.03
N SER A 118 -8.91 12.91 -2.81
CA SER A 118 -9.72 14.09 -2.56
C SER A 118 -9.15 14.95 -1.45
N PHE A 119 -9.05 16.26 -1.70
CA PHE A 119 -8.55 17.24 -0.75
C PHE A 119 -9.64 17.64 0.25
N LEU A 120 -9.35 17.44 1.54
CA LEU A 120 -10.19 17.80 2.67
C LEU A 120 -9.92 19.24 3.14
N ALA A 121 -8.66 19.66 3.03
CA ALA A 121 -8.20 21.00 3.40
C ALA A 121 -7.05 21.40 2.45
N HIS A 122 -6.53 22.62 2.59
CA HIS A 122 -5.63 23.28 1.64
C HIS A 122 -4.52 22.37 1.02
N ARG A 123 -3.99 21.40 1.78
CA ARG A 123 -2.96 20.46 1.31
C ARG A 123 -3.15 19.05 1.85
N LEU A 124 -4.12 18.88 2.72
CA LEU A 124 -4.45 17.58 3.29
C LEU A 124 -5.45 16.86 2.38
N TYR A 125 -5.17 15.60 2.11
CA TYR A 125 -6.04 14.78 1.30
C TYR A 125 -6.32 13.42 1.97
N PHE A 126 -7.43 12.85 1.58
CA PHE A 126 -7.74 11.46 1.74
C PHE A 126 -7.69 10.78 0.38
N GLY A 127 -7.15 9.58 0.33
CA GLY A 127 -7.13 8.72 -0.84
C GLY A 127 -7.67 7.34 -0.51
N ALA A 128 -8.27 6.69 -1.48
CA ALA A 128 -8.65 5.30 -1.41
C ALA A 128 -8.36 4.65 -2.76
N GLU A 129 -7.57 3.60 -2.74
CA GLU A 129 -7.22 2.82 -3.93
C GLU A 129 -7.60 1.36 -3.71
N ALA A 130 -8.05 0.70 -4.77
CA ALA A 130 -8.29 -0.73 -4.81
C ALA A 130 -7.65 -1.33 -6.08
N GLY A 131 -7.22 -2.58 -6.01
CA GLY A 131 -6.58 -3.21 -7.15
C GLY A 131 -6.05 -4.59 -6.86
N ALA A 132 -5.11 -5.03 -7.68
CA ALA A 132 -4.46 -6.33 -7.58
C ALA A 132 -2.97 -6.18 -7.26
N GLY A 133 -2.47 -7.05 -6.40
CA GLY A 133 -1.05 -7.24 -6.14
C GLY A 133 -0.61 -8.60 -6.68
N PHE A 134 0.29 -8.58 -7.64
CA PHE A 134 0.83 -9.78 -8.26
C PHE A 134 2.14 -10.14 -7.56
N GLU A 135 2.14 -11.27 -6.86
CA GLU A 135 3.34 -11.78 -6.21
C GLU A 135 4.35 -12.25 -7.28
N THR A 136 5.59 -11.83 -7.16
CA THR A 136 6.68 -12.19 -8.09
C THR A 136 7.54 -13.34 -7.56
N THR A 137 7.49 -13.58 -6.25
CA THR A 137 8.24 -14.62 -5.55
C THR A 137 7.26 -15.53 -4.81
N SER A 138 7.49 -16.84 -4.85
CA SER A 138 6.73 -17.81 -4.04
C SER A 138 7.31 -17.87 -2.62
N LEU A 139 6.50 -17.63 -1.61
CA LEU A 139 6.88 -17.77 -0.19
C LEU A 139 7.05 -19.24 0.21
N TYR A 140 6.29 -20.13 -0.40
CA TYR A 140 6.21 -21.55 0.01
C TYR A 140 7.16 -22.47 -0.76
N GLY A 141 7.88 -21.95 -1.74
CA GLY A 141 8.85 -22.73 -2.51
C GLY A 141 8.26 -23.71 -3.51
N ASP A 142 6.94 -23.75 -3.65
CA ASP A 142 6.19 -24.58 -4.59
C ASP A 142 6.06 -23.96 -6.00
N GLY A 143 6.60 -22.75 -6.18
CA GLY A 143 6.52 -21.99 -7.44
C GLY A 143 5.19 -21.27 -7.63
N SER A 144 4.21 -21.44 -6.75
CA SER A 144 2.93 -20.74 -6.85
C SER A 144 3.10 -19.25 -6.54
N LYS A 145 2.49 -18.41 -7.37
CA LYS A 145 2.47 -16.97 -7.24
C LYS A 145 1.02 -16.54 -7.10
N ASP A 146 0.73 -15.90 -5.99
CA ASP A 146 -0.63 -15.48 -5.68
C ASP A 146 -0.94 -14.09 -6.25
N THR A 147 -2.21 -13.88 -6.56
CA THR A 147 -2.75 -12.55 -6.81
C THR A 147 -3.62 -12.15 -5.63
N LYS A 148 -3.30 -11.04 -5.00
CA LYS A 148 -4.01 -10.51 -3.84
C LYS A 148 -4.85 -9.30 -4.24
N LEU A 149 -6.08 -9.20 -3.73
CA LEU A 149 -6.83 -7.95 -3.75
C LEU A 149 -6.17 -6.97 -2.80
N ILE A 150 -5.89 -5.76 -3.27
CA ILE A 150 -5.35 -4.68 -2.44
C ILE A 150 -6.44 -3.65 -2.17
N LEU A 151 -6.61 -3.25 -0.90
CA LEU A 151 -7.37 -2.09 -0.50
C LEU A 151 -6.44 -1.14 0.26
N SER A 152 -6.37 0.11 -0.19
CA SER A 152 -5.35 1.05 0.28
C SER A 152 -5.96 2.43 0.59
N PRO A 153 -6.54 2.64 1.78
CA PRO A 153 -6.84 3.97 2.30
C PRO A 153 -5.54 4.71 2.63
N THR A 154 -5.52 6.00 2.33
CA THR A 154 -4.37 6.89 2.53
C THR A 154 -4.85 8.23 3.09
N ILE A 155 -4.12 8.78 4.03
CA ILE A 155 -4.19 10.19 4.41
C ILE A 155 -2.85 10.84 4.08
N GLY A 156 -2.88 12.06 3.54
CA GLY A 156 -1.61 12.66 3.13
C GLY A 156 -1.64 14.15 2.99
N TYR A 157 -0.46 14.67 2.75
CA TYR A 157 -0.19 16.08 2.50
C TYR A 157 0.47 16.22 1.14
N ALA A 158 -0.09 17.07 0.28
CA ALA A 158 0.45 17.26 -1.05
C ALA A 158 0.59 18.74 -1.42
N THR A 159 1.71 19.04 -2.04
CA THR A 159 2.01 20.32 -2.67
C THR A 159 2.01 20.17 -4.20
N LYS A 160 2.38 21.22 -4.93
CA LYS A 160 2.52 21.15 -6.39
C LYS A 160 3.56 20.11 -6.82
N VAL A 161 4.56 19.81 -6.02
CA VAL A 161 5.70 18.94 -6.38
C VAL A 161 5.88 17.75 -5.45
N ILE A 162 5.54 17.86 -4.17
CA ILE A 162 5.74 16.82 -3.16
C ILE A 162 4.40 16.24 -2.74
N ASP A 163 4.35 14.92 -2.60
CA ASP A 163 3.21 14.17 -2.10
C ASP A 163 3.69 13.22 -1.00
N LEU A 164 3.21 13.44 0.22
CA LEU A 164 3.50 12.63 1.39
C LEU A 164 2.21 11.93 1.80
N GLY A 165 2.23 10.62 1.91
CA GLY A 165 1.06 9.83 2.29
C GLY A 165 1.37 8.78 3.34
N LEU A 166 0.58 8.74 4.40
CA LEU A 166 0.47 7.60 5.30
C LEU A 166 -0.64 6.69 4.78
N ARG A 167 -0.31 5.45 4.51
CA ARG A 167 -1.25 4.47 3.95
C ARG A 167 -1.36 3.24 4.83
N TYR A 168 -2.53 2.64 4.81
CA TYR A 168 -2.73 1.27 5.18
C TYR A 168 -3.01 0.46 3.91
N GLU A 169 -2.40 -0.68 3.75
CA GLU A 169 -2.74 -1.61 2.66
C GLU A 169 -3.15 -2.95 3.25
N GLY A 170 -4.35 -3.39 2.89
CA GLY A 170 -4.82 -4.74 3.17
C GLY A 170 -4.68 -5.60 1.91
N PHE A 171 -4.00 -6.72 2.04
CA PHE A 171 -3.83 -7.73 1.00
C PHE A 171 -4.74 -8.90 1.31
N PHE A 172 -5.68 -9.20 0.42
CA PHE A 172 -6.70 -10.22 0.60
C PHE A 172 -6.61 -11.25 -0.53
N GLY A 173 -6.55 -12.53 -0.18
CA GLY A 173 -6.48 -13.61 -1.18
C GLY A 173 -6.77 -14.96 -0.58
N GLN A 174 -6.69 -16.00 -1.39
CA GLN A 174 -6.86 -17.38 -0.93
C GLN A 174 -5.70 -17.75 0.01
N GLY A 175 -6.04 -18.25 1.20
CA GLY A 175 -5.10 -18.73 2.21
C GLY A 175 -4.75 -17.69 3.27
N ASN A 176 -4.09 -16.59 2.94
CA ASN A 176 -3.60 -15.62 3.92
C ASN A 176 -3.93 -14.18 3.53
N SER A 177 -4.49 -13.44 4.51
CA SER A 177 -4.66 -11.99 4.41
C SER A 177 -3.70 -11.31 5.38
N TYR A 178 -3.08 -10.23 4.93
CA TYR A 178 -2.15 -9.47 5.75
C TYR A 178 -2.31 -7.96 5.49
N GLY A 179 -1.72 -7.17 6.36
CA GLY A 179 -1.75 -5.72 6.27
C GLY A 179 -0.34 -5.13 6.25
N LEU A 180 -0.28 -3.88 5.79
CA LEU A 180 0.91 -3.06 5.77
C LEU A 180 0.54 -1.64 6.17
N ILE A 181 1.32 -1.03 7.05
CA ILE A 181 1.30 0.41 7.30
C ILE A 181 2.55 1.00 6.67
N GLY A 182 2.37 1.97 5.78
CA GLY A 182 3.48 2.54 5.01
C GLY A 182 3.40 4.03 4.82
N LEU A 183 4.55 4.61 4.54
CA LEU A 183 4.73 5.99 4.12
C LEU A 183 5.10 6.01 2.64
N ARG A 184 4.49 6.92 1.91
CA ARG A 184 4.84 7.25 0.55
C ARG A 184 5.42 8.66 0.48
N ILE A 185 6.57 8.80 -0.15
CA ILE A 185 7.19 10.08 -0.46
C ILE A 185 7.36 10.15 -1.97
N ALA A 186 6.70 11.10 -2.62
CA ALA A 186 6.73 11.19 -4.06
C ALA A 186 6.96 12.61 -4.57
N TYR A 187 7.63 12.67 -5.70
CA TYR A 187 7.75 13.86 -6.52
C TYR A 187 6.75 13.79 -7.69
N GLY A 188 6.01 14.85 -7.92
CA GLY A 188 4.99 14.89 -8.96
C GLY A 188 5.16 16.09 -9.88
N PHE A 189 4.94 15.85 -11.17
CA PHE A 189 5.01 16.85 -12.22
C PHE A 189 3.74 16.79 -13.08
N GLY A 190 3.26 17.97 -13.50
CA GLY A 190 2.15 18.09 -14.45
C GLY A 190 2.56 17.62 -15.85
N LEU A 191 1.60 17.00 -16.55
CA LEU A 191 1.72 16.61 -17.95
C LEU A 191 0.91 17.54 -18.84
#